data_d0d464d349cd986834068fa6f0ffaaaa
#
_entry.id   d0d464d349cd986834068fa6f0ffaaaa
#
_cell.length_a   1.000
_cell.length_b   1.000
_cell.length_c   1.000
_cell.angle_alpha   90.00
_cell.angle_beta   90.00
_cell.angle_gamma   90.00
#
_symmetry.space_group_name_H-M   'P 1'
#
loop_
_entity.id
_entity.type
_entity.pdbx_description
1 polymer ?
#
loop_
_entity_poly.entity_id
_entity_poly.type
_entity_poly.pdbx_seq_one_letter_code
_entity_poly.pdbx_strand_id
1 'polypeptide(L)'
;SGWSPLEIDLGGGFPSESDRDTDVTVQGYEGASLEEFAAVIATTLERELTAHGFDPAGITLEIEPGRGLHTDSGIHLAAVKNVKEEAVHRPRKWAEMDTSEVFLGVGGLNDTPPFDFMIASKAGAPKDDCYDLVGMSCNAEILFQQVATPSLEVGDIVALLNTGAYIEPMSANFNSLPRP
;
A
#
# COMPACT_ATOMS: atom_id res chain seq x y z
N SER A 1 -19.59 -37.28 17.25
CA SER A 1 -18.94 -36.45 18.29
C SER A 1 -19.80 -35.21 18.44
N GLY A 2 -20.15 -34.83 19.67
CA GLY A 2 -21.02 -33.67 19.92
C GLY A 2 -20.27 -32.31 19.86
N TRP A 3 -19.29 -32.19 18.99
CA TRP A 3 -18.56 -30.91 18.79
C TRP A 3 -19.35 -30.05 17.76
N SER A 4 -19.49 -28.80 18.06
CA SER A 4 -20.01 -27.76 17.16
C SER A 4 -19.16 -26.48 17.33
N PRO A 5 -18.76 -25.82 16.24
CA PRO A 5 -18.08 -24.53 16.35
C PRO A 5 -19.04 -23.48 16.91
N LEU A 6 -18.54 -22.62 17.78
CA LEU A 6 -19.26 -21.43 18.24
C LEU A 6 -18.84 -20.20 17.43
N GLU A 7 -17.64 -20.25 16.89
CA GLU A 7 -17.02 -19.15 16.16
C GLU A 7 -16.16 -19.71 15.02
N ILE A 8 -16.13 -19.02 13.91
CA ILE A 8 -15.27 -19.27 12.75
C ILE A 8 -14.60 -17.95 12.40
N ASP A 9 -13.28 -17.89 12.55
CA ASP A 9 -12.47 -16.76 12.11
C ASP A 9 -11.85 -17.11 10.75
N LEU A 10 -12.03 -16.22 9.78
CA LEU A 10 -11.49 -16.35 8.42
C LEU A 10 -10.20 -15.55 8.23
N GLY A 11 -9.74 -14.84 9.26
CA GLY A 11 -8.56 -13.99 9.18
C GLY A 11 -8.76 -12.75 8.32
N GLY A 12 -7.65 -12.27 7.75
CA GLY A 12 -7.58 -11.02 7.00
C GLY A 12 -7.27 -11.20 5.52
N GLY A 13 -6.52 -10.21 4.96
CA GLY A 13 -6.11 -10.21 3.55
C GLY A 13 -7.12 -9.60 2.60
N PHE A 14 -8.19 -8.99 3.10
CA PHE A 14 -9.15 -8.26 2.27
C PHE A 14 -8.48 -7.04 1.65
N PRO A 15 -8.67 -6.82 0.31
CA PRO A 15 -8.07 -5.69 -0.37
C PRO A 15 -8.72 -4.37 0.04
N SER A 16 -7.95 -3.29 -0.03
CA SER A 16 -8.46 -1.93 0.01
C SER A 16 -9.05 -1.53 -1.35
N GLU A 17 -9.70 -0.38 -1.40
CA GLU A 17 -10.21 0.17 -2.66
C GLU A 17 -9.05 0.50 -3.62
N SER A 18 -7.95 1.04 -3.13
CA SER A 18 -6.75 1.33 -3.91
C SER A 18 -6.04 0.07 -4.43
N ASP A 19 -6.09 -1.06 -3.73
CA ASP A 19 -5.54 -2.33 -4.22
C ASP A 19 -6.29 -2.84 -5.48
N ARG A 20 -7.53 -2.41 -5.68
CA ARG A 20 -8.37 -2.81 -6.81
C ARG A 20 -8.09 -2.00 -8.08
N ASP A 21 -7.68 -0.75 -7.93
CA ASP A 21 -7.44 0.18 -9.02
C ASP A 21 -6.00 0.11 -9.57
N THR A 22 -5.13 -0.63 -8.91
CA THR A 22 -3.77 -0.79 -9.39
C THR A 22 -3.73 -1.75 -10.56
N ASP A 23 -3.16 -1.30 -11.70
CA ASP A 23 -2.80 -2.13 -12.87
C ASP A 23 -1.76 -3.24 -12.54
N VAL A 24 -1.44 -3.42 -11.28
CA VAL A 24 -0.65 -4.54 -10.78
C VAL A 24 -1.58 -5.75 -10.69
N THR A 25 -2.18 -6.06 -11.82
CA THR A 25 -2.82 -7.35 -11.99
C THR A 25 -1.73 -8.42 -12.05
N VAL A 26 -1.43 -8.99 -10.92
CA VAL A 26 -0.90 -10.33 -10.92
C VAL A 26 -1.93 -11.18 -11.66
N GLN A 27 -1.77 -11.31 -12.99
CA GLN A 27 -2.54 -12.17 -13.88
C GLN A 27 -4.03 -11.82 -14.10
N GLY A 28 -4.39 -10.54 -14.27
CA GLY A 28 -5.74 -10.17 -14.72
C GLY A 28 -6.81 -10.35 -13.64
N TYR A 29 -6.45 -10.25 -12.39
CA TYR A 29 -7.38 -10.28 -11.27
C TYR A 29 -7.96 -8.86 -11.07
N GLU A 30 -9.15 -8.64 -11.58
CA GLU A 30 -9.97 -7.51 -11.11
C GLU A 30 -10.37 -7.80 -9.67
N GLY A 31 -9.82 -7.06 -8.72
CA GLY A 31 -10.04 -7.29 -7.30
C GLY A 31 -11.52 -7.21 -6.94
N ALA A 32 -12.03 -8.24 -6.26
CA ALA A 32 -13.41 -8.24 -5.76
C ALA A 32 -13.61 -7.15 -4.71
N SER A 33 -14.80 -6.58 -4.65
CA SER A 33 -15.18 -5.62 -3.59
C SER A 33 -15.36 -6.32 -2.25
N LEU A 34 -15.36 -5.56 -1.16
CA LEU A 34 -15.66 -6.11 0.17
C LEU A 34 -17.07 -6.72 0.22
N GLU A 35 -18.04 -6.13 -0.49
CA GLU A 35 -19.41 -6.66 -0.60
C GLU A 35 -19.44 -8.00 -1.34
N GLU A 36 -18.66 -8.16 -2.40
CA GLU A 36 -18.55 -9.43 -3.13
C GLU A 36 -17.89 -10.50 -2.26
N PHE A 37 -16.82 -10.17 -1.52
CA PHE A 37 -16.24 -11.08 -0.53
C PHE A 37 -17.28 -11.48 0.52
N ALA A 38 -17.99 -10.52 1.11
CA ALA A 38 -19.00 -10.79 2.13
C ALA A 38 -20.11 -11.71 1.60
N ALA A 39 -20.60 -11.46 0.39
CA ALA A 39 -21.65 -12.28 -0.23
C ALA A 39 -21.19 -13.73 -0.47
N VAL A 40 -19.99 -13.93 -1.00
CA VAL A 40 -19.44 -15.26 -1.25
C VAL A 40 -19.17 -16.01 0.06
N ILE A 41 -18.59 -15.34 1.04
CA ILE A 41 -18.28 -15.92 2.36
C ILE A 41 -19.59 -16.36 3.04
N ALA A 42 -20.55 -15.44 3.19
CA ALA A 42 -21.81 -15.73 3.87
C ALA A 42 -22.58 -16.88 3.21
N THR A 43 -22.74 -16.82 1.88
CA THR A 43 -23.46 -17.84 1.13
C THR A 43 -22.79 -19.21 1.21
N THR A 44 -21.46 -19.23 1.13
CA THR A 44 -20.70 -20.48 1.19
C THR A 44 -20.76 -21.10 2.58
N LEU A 45 -20.54 -20.32 3.62
CA LEU A 45 -20.61 -20.81 5.00
C LEU A 45 -21.99 -21.33 5.36
N GLU A 46 -23.05 -20.59 5.04
CA GLU A 46 -24.42 -21.02 5.28
C GLU A 46 -24.73 -22.37 4.62
N ARG A 47 -24.34 -22.50 3.35
CA ARG A 47 -24.50 -23.73 2.59
C ARG A 47 -23.76 -24.93 3.20
N GLU A 48 -22.46 -24.73 3.46
CA GLU A 48 -21.60 -25.82 3.93
C GLU A 48 -21.91 -26.22 5.37
N LEU A 49 -22.18 -25.28 6.26
CA LEU A 49 -22.58 -25.56 7.64
C LEU A 49 -23.89 -26.36 7.68
N THR A 50 -24.89 -25.92 6.92
CA THR A 50 -26.18 -26.61 6.82
C THR A 50 -26.01 -28.04 6.25
N ALA A 51 -25.20 -28.20 5.20
CA ALA A 51 -24.91 -29.49 4.58
C ALA A 51 -24.25 -30.49 5.55
N HIS A 52 -23.49 -29.98 6.52
CA HIS A 52 -22.80 -30.78 7.54
C HIS A 52 -23.58 -30.88 8.87
N GLY A 53 -24.83 -30.41 8.90
CA GLY A 53 -25.74 -30.53 10.05
C GLY A 53 -25.50 -29.54 11.17
N PHE A 54 -24.81 -28.42 10.90
CA PHE A 54 -24.67 -27.30 11.83
C PHE A 54 -25.77 -26.26 11.56
N ASP A 55 -26.16 -25.55 12.62
CA ASP A 55 -27.04 -24.39 12.50
C ASP A 55 -26.20 -23.13 12.32
N PRO A 56 -26.18 -22.48 11.14
CA PRO A 56 -25.40 -21.29 10.91
C PRO A 56 -25.76 -20.12 11.83
N ALA A 57 -27.03 -20.03 12.26
CA ALA A 57 -27.49 -18.94 13.13
C ALA A 57 -26.89 -18.99 14.53
N GLY A 58 -26.34 -20.13 14.95
CA GLY A 58 -25.65 -20.30 16.22
C GLY A 58 -24.16 -20.06 16.18
N ILE A 59 -23.60 -19.67 15.03
CA ILE A 59 -22.14 -19.53 14.82
C ILE A 59 -21.80 -18.08 14.55
N THR A 60 -20.82 -17.53 15.28
CA THR A 60 -20.27 -16.22 15.03
C THR A 60 -19.24 -16.32 13.92
N LEU A 61 -19.35 -15.45 12.89
CA LEU A 61 -18.32 -15.26 11.89
C LEU A 61 -17.44 -14.07 12.28
N GLU A 62 -16.14 -14.29 12.38
CA GLU A 62 -15.13 -13.26 12.60
C GLU A 62 -14.27 -13.08 11.35
N ILE A 63 -13.85 -11.84 11.10
CA ILE A 63 -12.93 -11.47 10.02
C ILE A 63 -11.94 -10.42 10.55
N GLU A 64 -10.74 -10.37 9.98
CA GLU A 64 -9.65 -9.45 10.36
C GLU A 64 -9.26 -8.53 9.18
N PRO A 65 -10.11 -7.58 8.75
CA PRO A 65 -9.98 -6.88 7.48
C PRO A 65 -8.95 -5.73 7.46
N GLY A 66 -7.90 -5.78 8.29
CA GLY A 66 -6.92 -4.72 8.52
C GLY A 66 -6.59 -3.84 7.29
N ARG A 67 -5.99 -4.42 6.24
CA ARG A 67 -5.65 -3.72 4.99
C ARG A 67 -6.89 -3.08 4.35
N GLY A 68 -7.96 -3.82 4.19
CA GLY A 68 -9.19 -3.35 3.55
C GLY A 68 -9.85 -2.14 4.21
N LEU A 69 -9.57 -1.89 5.51
CA LEU A 69 -10.13 -0.77 6.26
C LEU A 69 -9.16 0.41 6.41
N HIS A 70 -7.86 0.17 6.36
CA HIS A 70 -6.88 1.17 6.82
C HIS A 70 -5.98 1.72 5.72
N THR A 71 -5.75 1.00 4.62
CA THR A 71 -4.79 1.40 3.58
C THR A 71 -5.05 2.83 3.10
N ASP A 72 -6.26 3.13 2.69
CA ASP A 72 -6.62 4.40 2.06
C ASP A 72 -6.76 5.56 3.06
N SER A 73 -6.65 5.30 4.36
CA SER A 73 -6.79 6.31 5.43
C SER A 73 -5.49 7.06 5.74
N GLY A 74 -4.34 6.62 5.23
CA GLY A 74 -3.04 7.18 5.55
C GLY A 74 -2.40 7.94 4.39
N ILE A 75 -1.69 9.01 4.73
CA ILE A 75 -0.84 9.77 3.80
C ILE A 75 0.51 9.98 4.49
N HIS A 76 1.59 9.57 3.80
CA HIS A 76 2.95 9.85 4.24
C HIS A 76 3.51 11.04 3.45
N LEU A 77 4.01 12.05 4.14
CA LEU A 77 4.56 13.25 3.53
C LEU A 77 6.09 13.21 3.56
N ALA A 78 6.71 13.54 2.45
CA ALA A 78 8.17 13.65 2.33
C ALA A 78 8.56 14.95 1.62
N ALA A 79 9.63 15.58 2.08
CA ALA A 79 10.17 16.75 1.43
C ALA A 79 11.33 16.39 0.50
N VAL A 80 11.37 17.01 -0.66
CA VAL A 80 12.54 16.96 -1.56
C VAL A 80 13.69 17.70 -0.92
N LYS A 81 14.80 17.01 -0.66
CA LYS A 81 16.01 17.56 -0.03
C LYS A 81 17.09 17.88 -1.04
N ASN A 82 17.08 17.23 -2.19
CA ASN A 82 18.07 17.44 -3.22
C ASN A 82 17.49 17.04 -4.59
N VAL A 83 17.94 17.71 -5.63
CA VAL A 83 17.62 17.38 -7.02
C VAL A 83 18.93 17.24 -7.79
N LYS A 84 19.08 16.12 -8.50
CA LYS A 84 20.26 15.82 -9.33
C LYS A 84 19.84 15.53 -10.76
N GLU A 85 20.74 15.85 -11.68
CA GLU A 85 20.56 15.53 -13.10
C GLU A 85 21.86 14.98 -13.68
N GLU A 86 21.76 13.91 -14.47
CA GLU A 86 22.81 13.44 -15.34
C GLU A 86 22.40 13.66 -16.79
N ALA A 87 23.20 14.40 -17.53
CA ALA A 87 22.91 14.75 -18.93
C ALA A 87 23.76 13.98 -19.95
N VAL A 88 24.85 13.31 -19.52
CA VAL A 88 25.91 12.86 -20.44
C VAL A 88 25.69 11.45 -21.00
N HIS A 89 25.42 10.47 -20.15
CA HIS A 89 25.35 9.07 -20.57
C HIS A 89 23.93 8.55 -20.69
N ARG A 90 23.08 8.92 -19.73
CA ARG A 90 21.64 8.62 -19.72
C ARG A 90 20.94 9.80 -19.06
N PRO A 91 20.33 10.69 -19.84
CA PRO A 91 19.58 11.81 -19.26
C PRO A 91 18.59 11.27 -18.21
N ARG A 92 18.82 11.63 -16.95
CA ARG A 92 18.03 11.13 -15.83
C ARG A 92 18.06 12.15 -14.71
N LYS A 93 16.93 12.34 -14.07
CA LYS A 93 16.80 13.23 -12.91
C LYS A 93 16.40 12.42 -11.69
N TRP A 94 16.93 12.80 -10.55
CA TRP A 94 16.60 12.23 -9.26
C TRP A 94 16.14 13.32 -8.30
N ALA A 95 15.06 13.05 -7.57
CA ALA A 95 14.64 13.84 -6.41
C ALA A 95 14.86 12.99 -5.16
N GLU A 96 15.83 13.39 -4.34
CA GLU A 96 16.12 12.74 -3.05
C GLU A 96 15.18 13.31 -2.00
N MET A 97 14.41 12.44 -1.35
CA MET A 97 13.43 12.80 -0.35
C MET A 97 13.93 12.47 1.06
N ASP A 98 13.36 13.14 2.09
CA ASP A 98 13.64 12.83 3.50
C ASP A 98 12.81 11.65 4.04
N THR A 99 12.51 10.72 3.18
CA THR A 99 11.88 9.43 3.53
C THR A 99 12.74 8.26 3.07
N SER A 100 12.32 7.05 3.38
CA SER A 100 13.03 5.81 3.06
C SER A 100 12.05 4.66 2.94
N GLU A 101 12.39 3.66 2.13
CA GLU A 101 11.63 2.40 2.07
C GLU A 101 11.49 1.74 3.46
N VAL A 102 12.47 1.93 4.34
CA VAL A 102 12.43 1.36 5.69
C VAL A 102 11.38 2.00 6.59
N PHE A 103 10.94 3.23 6.28
CA PHE A 103 9.80 3.87 6.95
C PHE A 103 8.47 3.42 6.37
N LEU A 104 8.48 2.97 5.13
CA LEU A 104 7.30 2.55 4.39
C LEU A 104 7.00 1.05 4.54
N GLY A 105 7.68 0.38 5.47
CA GLY A 105 7.46 -1.04 5.73
C GLY A 105 7.87 -1.97 4.58
N VAL A 106 8.57 -1.44 3.57
CA VAL A 106 9.04 -2.21 2.41
C VAL A 106 10.23 -3.05 2.84
N GLY A 107 10.15 -4.34 2.66
CA GLY A 107 11.19 -5.30 3.06
C GLY A 107 10.69 -6.48 3.88
N GLY A 108 9.42 -6.50 4.29
CA GLY A 108 8.81 -7.58 5.06
C GLY A 108 7.61 -8.29 4.43
N LEU A 109 6.87 -7.63 3.55
CA LEU A 109 5.68 -8.20 2.91
C LEU A 109 5.59 -7.79 1.43
N ASN A 110 6.30 -8.55 0.57
CA ASN A 110 6.11 -8.53 -0.88
C ASN A 110 6.19 -7.18 -1.63
N ASP A 111 7.39 -6.84 -1.95
CA ASP A 111 7.93 -6.39 -3.23
C ASP A 111 7.38 -5.16 -3.96
N THR A 112 6.24 -4.61 -3.69
CA THR A 112 5.88 -3.28 -4.22
C THR A 112 4.72 -2.73 -3.40
N PRO A 113 4.91 -1.67 -2.63
CA PRO A 113 3.78 -0.97 -2.06
C PRO A 113 2.95 -0.40 -3.21
N PRO A 114 1.65 -0.62 -3.24
CA PRO A 114 0.76 0.04 -4.18
C PRO A 114 0.55 1.50 -3.76
N PHE A 115 1.66 2.23 -3.59
CA PHE A 115 1.57 3.63 -3.24
C PHE A 115 1.36 4.45 -4.49
N ASP A 116 0.27 5.19 -4.51
CA ASP A 116 0.17 6.35 -5.38
C ASP A 116 0.93 7.52 -4.76
N PHE A 117 1.27 8.49 -5.58
CA PHE A 117 1.89 9.71 -5.09
C PHE A 117 1.36 10.94 -5.82
N MET A 118 1.52 12.07 -5.16
CA MET A 118 1.32 13.38 -5.77
C MET A 118 2.34 14.39 -5.26
N ILE A 119 2.66 15.37 -6.09
CA ILE A 119 3.47 16.52 -5.63
C ILE A 119 2.50 17.51 -4.97
N ALA A 120 2.37 17.40 -3.64
CA ALA A 120 1.38 18.14 -2.88
C ALA A 120 1.58 19.66 -2.95
N SER A 121 2.84 20.12 -2.96
CA SER A 121 3.18 21.54 -3.12
C SER A 121 2.86 22.10 -4.51
N LYS A 122 2.66 21.24 -5.50
CA LYS A 122 2.40 21.59 -6.91
C LYS A 122 1.17 20.85 -7.45
N ALA A 123 0.17 20.63 -6.61
CA ALA A 123 -1.06 19.95 -6.99
C ALA A 123 -1.73 20.65 -8.19
N GLY A 124 -2.04 19.87 -9.23
CA GLY A 124 -2.64 20.38 -10.47
C GLY A 124 -1.67 21.05 -11.46
N ALA A 125 -0.38 21.15 -11.14
CA ALA A 125 0.61 21.61 -12.12
C ALA A 125 0.83 20.57 -13.23
N PRO A 126 1.23 21.01 -14.45
CA PRO A 126 1.55 20.09 -15.54
C PRO A 126 2.66 19.13 -15.15
N LYS A 127 2.52 17.84 -15.53
CA LYS A 127 3.54 16.82 -15.35
C LYS A 127 4.43 16.77 -16.60
N ASP A 128 5.26 17.79 -16.77
CA ASP A 128 6.07 18.01 -17.96
C ASP A 128 7.56 17.63 -17.77
N ASP A 129 7.88 17.05 -16.62
CA ASP A 129 9.20 16.54 -16.29
C ASP A 129 9.14 15.07 -15.81
N CYS A 130 10.30 14.44 -15.63
CA CYS A 130 10.41 13.03 -15.26
C CYS A 130 11.54 12.80 -14.27
N TYR A 131 11.24 12.15 -13.15
CA TYR A 131 12.21 11.89 -12.07
C TYR A 131 12.16 10.45 -11.59
N ASP A 132 13.28 9.99 -11.04
CA ASP A 132 13.29 8.96 -10.03
C ASP A 132 13.10 9.63 -8.67
N LEU A 133 12.08 9.24 -7.93
CA LEU A 133 11.90 9.63 -6.55
C LEU A 133 12.65 8.63 -5.66
N VAL A 134 13.67 9.08 -4.96
CA VAL A 134 14.59 8.21 -4.22
C VAL A 134 14.56 8.52 -2.72
N GLY A 135 14.75 7.48 -1.92
CA GLY A 135 14.86 7.61 -0.48
C GLY A 135 16.23 8.05 -0.01
N MET A 136 16.39 8.26 1.29
CA MET A 136 17.59 8.82 1.90
C MET A 136 18.54 7.78 2.50
N SER A 137 18.19 6.50 2.50
CA SER A 137 19.06 5.47 3.05
C SER A 137 20.13 5.02 2.07
N CYS A 138 21.14 4.33 2.55
CA CYS A 138 22.20 3.77 1.71
C CYS A 138 21.78 2.52 0.92
N ASN A 139 20.53 2.14 0.97
CA ASN A 139 20.00 0.93 0.32
C ASN A 139 19.72 1.12 -1.18
N ALA A 140 20.17 2.22 -1.76
CA ALA A 140 19.96 2.57 -3.17
C ALA A 140 18.47 2.57 -3.60
N GLU A 141 17.62 3.06 -2.73
CA GLU A 141 16.18 3.04 -2.84
C GLU A 141 15.66 3.90 -3.99
N ILE A 142 14.97 3.31 -4.92
CA ILE A 142 14.15 4.03 -5.90
C ILE A 142 12.71 3.72 -5.55
N LEU A 143 12.04 4.67 -4.89
CA LEU A 143 10.66 4.50 -4.47
C LEU A 143 9.71 4.57 -5.67
N PHE A 144 9.98 5.46 -6.61
CA PHE A 144 9.26 5.55 -7.87
C PHE A 144 10.24 5.80 -9.01
N GLN A 145 10.21 4.94 -10.02
CA GLN A 145 11.16 4.99 -11.11
C GLN A 145 10.58 5.70 -12.33
N GLN A 146 11.28 6.73 -12.82
CA GLN A 146 10.96 7.44 -14.07
C GLN A 146 9.49 7.88 -14.14
N VAL A 147 9.04 8.57 -13.11
CA VAL A 147 7.64 9.02 -13.02
C VAL A 147 7.48 10.45 -13.52
N ALA A 148 6.37 10.68 -14.21
CA ALA A 148 6.00 12.01 -14.69
C ALA A 148 5.56 12.90 -13.52
N THR A 149 6.21 14.05 -13.38
CA THR A 149 5.93 15.05 -12.34
C THR A 149 6.02 16.46 -12.91
N PRO A 150 5.53 17.49 -12.21
CA PRO A 150 6.01 18.84 -12.44
C PRO A 150 7.53 18.93 -12.20
N SER A 151 8.19 19.96 -12.71
CA SER A 151 9.60 20.22 -12.36
C SER A 151 9.75 20.40 -10.86
N LEU A 152 10.67 19.62 -10.25
CA LEU A 152 10.87 19.55 -8.80
C LEU A 152 12.01 20.43 -8.35
N GLU A 153 11.87 20.98 -7.14
CA GLU A 153 12.89 21.76 -6.44
C GLU A 153 12.99 21.36 -4.96
N VAL A 154 14.08 21.73 -4.33
CA VAL A 154 14.27 21.50 -2.90
C VAL A 154 13.18 22.21 -2.11
N GLY A 155 12.54 21.49 -1.21
CA GLY A 155 11.42 21.95 -0.41
C GLY A 155 10.04 21.56 -0.95
N ASP A 156 9.95 21.02 -2.16
CA ASP A 156 8.69 20.43 -2.64
C ASP A 156 8.26 19.29 -1.74
N ILE A 157 6.95 19.15 -1.58
CA ILE A 157 6.35 18.10 -0.76
C ILE A 157 5.73 17.04 -1.67
N VAL A 158 6.17 15.81 -1.46
CA VAL A 158 5.60 14.61 -2.06
C VAL A 158 4.69 13.95 -1.04
N ALA A 159 3.43 13.73 -1.40
CA ALA A 159 2.51 12.94 -0.61
C ALA A 159 2.43 11.52 -1.21
N LEU A 160 2.78 10.52 -0.42
CA LEU A 160 2.55 9.12 -0.75
C LEU A 160 1.20 8.74 -0.16
N LEU A 161 0.32 8.25 -1.00
CA LEU A 161 -1.05 7.88 -0.65
C LEU A 161 -1.10 6.40 -0.24
N ASN A 162 -2.23 5.97 0.30
CA ASN A 162 -2.48 4.57 0.65
C ASN A 162 -1.49 4.00 1.69
N THR A 163 -1.07 4.83 2.64
CA THR A 163 -0.05 4.47 3.64
C THR A 163 -0.64 4.14 5.02
N GLY A 164 -1.96 3.88 5.12
CA GLY A 164 -2.63 3.66 6.41
C GLY A 164 -2.38 2.28 7.02
N ALA A 165 -2.17 1.25 6.20
CA ALA A 165 -1.99 -0.11 6.68
C ALA A 165 -0.52 -0.54 6.65
N TYR A 166 -0.04 -1.12 7.75
CA TYR A 166 1.29 -1.73 7.94
C TYR A 166 2.50 -0.78 7.90
N ILE A 167 2.36 0.45 7.41
CA ILE A 167 3.49 1.35 7.19
C ILE A 167 4.17 1.69 8.50
N GLU A 168 3.45 2.35 9.42
CA GLU A 168 4.01 2.77 10.70
C GLU A 168 4.42 1.56 11.59
N PRO A 169 3.58 0.51 11.78
CA PRO A 169 3.95 -0.62 12.64
C PRO A 169 5.15 -1.43 12.10
N MET A 170 5.36 -1.46 10.81
CA MET A 170 6.46 -2.21 10.18
C MET A 170 7.68 -1.35 9.87
N SER A 171 7.63 -0.05 10.13
CA SER A 171 8.77 0.84 9.94
C SER A 171 9.95 0.44 10.83
N ALA A 172 11.16 0.61 10.31
CA ALA A 172 12.39 0.26 11.02
C ALA A 172 13.32 1.46 11.20
N ASN A 173 14.22 1.33 12.18
CA ASN A 173 15.29 2.32 12.42
C ASN A 173 16.60 1.90 11.73
N PHE A 174 16.54 1.44 10.49
CA PHE A 174 17.73 1.06 9.74
C PHE A 174 18.72 2.22 9.65
N ASN A 175 20.00 1.95 9.85
CA ASN A 175 21.08 2.93 9.94
C ASN A 175 20.85 4.04 10.99
N SER A 176 20.12 3.72 12.06
CA SER A 176 19.77 4.66 13.14
C SER A 176 18.97 5.88 12.67
N LEU A 177 18.29 5.79 11.54
CA LEU A 177 17.37 6.83 11.11
C LEU A 177 16.17 6.87 12.08
N PRO A 178 15.82 8.05 12.61
CA PRO A 178 14.61 8.17 13.41
C PRO A 178 13.38 7.96 12.53
N ARG A 179 12.36 7.31 13.08
CA ARG A 179 11.07 7.25 12.38
C ARG A 179 10.46 8.65 12.26
N PRO A 180 9.74 8.93 11.16
CA PRO A 180 9.01 10.18 11.01
C PRO A 180 7.90 10.37 12.04
#